data_ebbf2bd20f1ba673a1b3aad119bdb903
#
_entry.id   ebbf2bd20f1ba673a1b3aad119bdb903
#
_cell.length_a   1.000
_cell.length_b   1.000
_cell.length_c   1.000
_cell.angle_alpha   90.00
_cell.angle_beta   90.00
_cell.angle_gamma   90.00
#
_symmetry.space_group_name_H-M   'P 1'
#
loop_
_entity.id
_entity.type
_entity.pdbx_description
1 polymer ?
#
loop_
_entity_poly.entity_id
_entity_poly.type
_entity_poly.pdbx_seq_one_letter_code
_entity_poly.pdbx_strand_id
1 'polypeptide(L)'
;MDGTKVAVKRLIKTQKEQDIHDFLNEIIVISNIKHRNLVQLKGCCIKEGQRLLVYELVDNKNLAAMLWEDPIEEHLDWGTRFNIILGIARGLTYLHEEVEPPIIHRDIKAQNILLDTDLNPKIADFGLALLLPALDDGETHMNISKVAGTV
;
A
#
# COMPACT_ATOMS: atom_id res chain seq x y z
N MET A 1 16.82 -13.10 17.34
CA MET A 1 16.10 -11.85 17.02
C MET A 1 17.16 -10.81 16.78
N ASP A 2 17.14 -10.16 15.62
CA ASP A 2 18.19 -9.21 15.18
C ASP A 2 17.95 -7.76 15.64
N GLY A 3 16.88 -7.51 16.42
CA GLY A 3 16.53 -6.18 16.91
C GLY A 3 15.89 -5.25 15.87
N THR A 4 15.55 -5.74 14.66
CA THR A 4 14.90 -4.93 13.62
C THR A 4 13.52 -4.48 14.07
N LYS A 5 13.25 -3.17 14.00
CA LYS A 5 11.92 -2.60 14.26
C LYS A 5 11.00 -2.88 13.07
N VAL A 6 9.73 -3.16 13.36
CA VAL A 6 8.69 -3.44 12.37
C VAL A 6 7.39 -2.73 12.73
N ALA A 7 6.56 -2.46 11.73
CA ALA A 7 5.20 -2.02 11.92
C ALA A 7 4.25 -3.22 11.90
N VAL A 8 3.31 -3.29 12.84
CA VAL A 8 2.34 -4.39 12.92
C VAL A 8 0.93 -3.84 12.77
N LYS A 9 0.28 -4.19 11.66
CA LYS A 9 -1.14 -3.93 11.41
C LYS A 9 -1.94 -5.09 11.99
N ARG A 10 -2.74 -4.82 13.02
CA ARG A 10 -3.65 -5.79 13.62
C ARG A 10 -5.05 -5.59 13.09
N LEU A 11 -5.60 -6.60 12.42
CA LEU A 11 -6.99 -6.61 12.02
C LEU A 11 -7.85 -7.08 13.19
N ILE A 12 -8.72 -6.20 13.67
CA ILE A 12 -9.63 -6.49 14.77
C ILE A 12 -10.64 -7.51 14.25
N LYS A 13 -10.92 -8.51 15.07
CA LYS A 13 -11.90 -9.55 14.79
C LYS A 13 -13.29 -8.91 14.66
N THR A 14 -13.69 -8.52 13.48
CA THR A 14 -15.10 -8.36 13.17
C THR A 14 -15.59 -9.66 12.52
N GLN A 15 -16.85 -10.02 12.70
CA GLN A 15 -17.42 -11.23 12.09
C GLN A 15 -17.72 -11.03 10.59
N LYS A 16 -17.18 -9.97 9.98
CA LYS A 16 -17.42 -9.65 8.57
C LYS A 16 -16.48 -10.48 7.70
N GLU A 17 -17.03 -11.21 6.75
CA GLU A 17 -16.28 -11.95 5.73
C GLU A 17 -15.33 -11.03 4.95
N GLN A 18 -15.69 -9.76 4.79
CA GLN A 18 -14.89 -8.75 4.12
C GLN A 18 -13.49 -8.58 4.74
N ASP A 19 -13.38 -8.53 6.09
CA ASP A 19 -12.08 -8.35 6.76
C ASP A 19 -11.11 -9.53 6.55
N ILE A 20 -11.67 -10.73 6.34
CA ILE A 20 -10.85 -11.91 6.00
C ILE A 20 -10.36 -11.79 4.57
N HIS A 21 -11.26 -11.39 3.68
CA HIS A 21 -10.94 -11.21 2.28
C HIS A 21 -9.85 -10.14 2.10
N ASP A 22 -10.00 -8.98 2.73
CA ASP A 22 -9.01 -7.89 2.65
C ASP A 22 -7.65 -8.31 3.20
N PHE A 23 -7.63 -9.08 4.31
CA PHE A 23 -6.39 -9.63 4.87
C PHE A 23 -5.67 -10.59 3.91
N LEU A 24 -6.42 -11.54 3.34
CA LEU A 24 -5.85 -12.51 2.41
C LEU A 24 -5.42 -11.83 1.11
N ASN A 25 -6.23 -10.90 0.62
CA ASN A 25 -5.92 -10.12 -0.57
C ASN A 25 -4.61 -9.34 -0.39
N GLU A 26 -4.45 -8.66 0.75
CA GLU A 26 -3.24 -7.89 1.04
C GLU A 26 -1.99 -8.80 1.06
N ILE A 27 -2.09 -10.01 1.63
CA ILE A 27 -0.98 -10.97 1.60
C ILE A 27 -0.68 -11.43 0.17
N ILE A 28 -1.70 -11.85 -0.59
CA ILE A 28 -1.51 -12.37 -1.95
C ILE A 28 -0.88 -11.33 -2.85
N VAL A 29 -1.36 -10.09 -2.77
CA VAL A 29 -0.89 -9.00 -3.63
C VAL A 29 0.54 -8.60 -3.27
N ILE A 30 0.85 -8.39 -1.97
CA ILE A 30 2.10 -7.71 -1.59
C ILE A 30 3.26 -8.67 -1.24
N SER A 31 3.00 -9.98 -1.07
CA SER A 31 4.04 -10.92 -0.59
C SER A 31 5.24 -11.04 -1.52
N ASN A 32 5.03 -10.91 -2.82
CA ASN A 32 6.04 -11.13 -3.86
C ASN A 32 6.56 -9.86 -4.51
N ILE A 33 6.04 -8.68 -4.13
CA ILE A 33 6.46 -7.41 -4.73
C ILE A 33 7.47 -6.69 -3.84
N LYS A 34 8.51 -6.13 -4.48
CA LYS A 34 9.54 -5.34 -3.81
C LYS A 34 9.90 -4.15 -4.67
N HIS A 35 9.59 -2.97 -4.18
CA HIS A 35 9.98 -1.74 -4.85
C HIS A 35 10.25 -0.65 -3.80
N ARG A 36 11.19 0.25 -4.07
CA ARG A 36 11.60 1.29 -3.10
C ARG A 36 10.46 2.24 -2.70
N ASN A 37 9.47 2.43 -3.58
CA ASN A 37 8.30 3.28 -3.34
C ASN A 37 7.04 2.48 -2.93
N LEU A 38 7.19 1.25 -2.48
CA LEU A 38 6.14 0.42 -1.89
C LEU A 38 6.56 -0.04 -0.50
N VAL A 39 5.60 -0.08 0.43
CA VAL A 39 5.86 -0.64 1.77
C VAL A 39 5.99 -2.15 1.67
N GLN A 40 7.07 -2.71 2.21
CA GLN A 40 7.36 -4.13 2.14
C GLN A 40 6.66 -4.92 3.25
N LEU A 41 5.89 -5.95 2.87
CA LEU A 41 5.44 -6.97 3.82
C LEU A 41 6.62 -7.86 4.24
N LYS A 42 6.86 -8.00 5.55
CA LYS A 42 7.88 -8.85 6.14
C LYS A 42 7.33 -10.21 6.55
N GLY A 43 6.03 -10.28 6.82
CA GLY A 43 5.37 -11.52 7.20
C GLY A 43 3.93 -11.30 7.68
N CYS A 44 3.28 -12.41 8.00
CA CYS A 44 1.95 -12.40 8.58
C CYS A 44 1.84 -13.44 9.69
N CYS A 45 0.87 -13.27 10.58
CA CYS A 45 0.58 -14.23 11.65
C CYS A 45 -0.93 -14.34 11.85
N ILE A 46 -1.39 -15.59 11.97
CA ILE A 46 -2.76 -15.90 12.39
C ILE A 46 -2.65 -16.74 13.68
N LYS A 47 -3.07 -16.17 14.80
CA LYS A 47 -3.07 -16.87 16.08
C LYS A 47 -4.29 -16.50 16.89
N GLU A 48 -5.00 -17.51 17.43
CA GLU A 48 -6.16 -17.33 18.32
C GLU A 48 -7.23 -16.38 17.74
N GLY A 49 -7.39 -16.42 16.41
CA GLY A 49 -8.32 -15.58 15.66
C GLY A 49 -7.85 -14.12 15.46
N GLN A 50 -6.65 -13.76 15.91
CA GLN A 50 -6.02 -12.49 15.56
C GLN A 50 -5.27 -12.64 14.21
N ARG A 51 -5.36 -11.61 13.39
CA ARG A 51 -4.67 -11.53 12.09
C ARG A 51 -3.73 -10.34 12.14
N LEU A 52 -2.45 -10.61 11.95
CA LEU A 52 -1.39 -9.62 12.03
C LEU A 52 -0.65 -9.60 10.69
N LEU A 53 -0.44 -8.41 10.15
CA LEU A 53 0.48 -8.16 9.04
C LEU A 53 1.68 -7.41 9.59
N VAL A 54 2.87 -7.86 9.25
CA VAL A 54 4.14 -7.31 9.70
C VAL A 54 4.82 -6.64 8.51
N TYR A 55 5.04 -5.35 8.61
CA TYR A 55 5.67 -4.54 7.56
C TYR A 55 7.03 -4.00 7.98
N GLU A 56 7.82 -3.56 7.02
CA GLU A 56 8.91 -2.66 7.33
C GLU A 56 8.36 -1.44 8.09
N LEU A 57 9.14 -0.94 9.06
CA LEU A 57 8.81 0.31 9.71
C LEU A 57 9.25 1.46 8.80
N VAL A 58 8.33 2.38 8.52
CA VAL A 58 8.60 3.65 7.84
C VAL A 58 8.58 4.72 8.91
N ASP A 59 9.74 5.35 9.16
CA ASP A 59 10.01 6.11 10.40
C ASP A 59 9.41 7.51 10.46
N ASN A 60 8.68 7.97 9.42
CA ASN A 60 8.06 9.29 9.40
C ASN A 60 6.52 9.18 9.29
N LYS A 61 5.85 10.34 9.22
CA LYS A 61 4.39 10.43 9.11
C LYS A 61 3.92 10.06 7.70
N ASN A 62 2.61 9.86 7.54
CA ASN A 62 2.01 9.78 6.22
C ASN A 62 1.89 11.19 5.59
N LEU A 63 1.72 11.24 4.28
CA LEU A 63 1.65 12.48 3.53
C LEU A 63 0.47 13.37 3.96
N ALA A 64 -0.66 12.78 4.40
CA ALA A 64 -1.80 13.54 4.90
C ALA A 64 -1.43 14.33 6.16
N ALA A 65 -0.79 13.69 7.13
CA ALA A 65 -0.34 14.34 8.35
C ALA A 65 0.66 15.47 8.05
N MET A 66 1.60 15.24 7.12
CA MET A 66 2.57 16.27 6.70
C MET A 66 1.94 17.46 6.00
N LEU A 67 0.81 17.26 5.32
CA LEU A 67 0.13 18.35 4.58
C LEU A 67 -0.84 19.16 5.44
N TRP A 68 -1.48 18.53 6.46
CA TRP A 68 -2.63 19.14 7.15
C TRP A 68 -2.51 19.22 8.67
N GLU A 69 -1.67 18.42 9.31
CA GLU A 69 -1.60 18.36 10.78
C GLU A 69 -0.49 19.21 11.39
N ASP A 70 0.55 19.57 10.64
CA ASP A 70 1.65 20.42 11.10
C ASP A 70 1.65 21.78 10.39
N PRO A 71 0.92 22.78 10.89
CA PRO A 71 0.75 24.06 10.17
C PRO A 71 1.95 25.04 10.25
N ILE A 72 2.99 24.79 11.03
CA ILE A 72 3.93 25.87 11.39
C ILE A 72 5.40 25.62 11.01
N GLU A 73 5.93 24.41 10.94
CA GLU A 73 7.40 24.25 10.84
C GLU A 73 7.94 23.42 9.65
N GLU A 74 7.16 22.61 8.98
CA GLU A 74 7.67 21.79 7.86
C GLU A 74 6.79 21.90 6.62
N HIS A 75 6.72 23.09 6.04
CA HIS A 75 6.14 23.19 4.70
C HIS A 75 7.03 22.43 3.71
N LEU A 76 6.52 21.31 3.17
CA LEU A 76 7.15 20.65 2.04
C LEU A 76 7.33 21.67 0.91
N ASP A 77 8.57 21.97 0.58
CA ASP A 77 8.87 22.83 -0.56
C ASP A 77 8.44 22.19 -1.87
N TRP A 78 8.43 22.95 -2.95
CA TRP A 78 7.99 22.43 -4.25
C TRP A 78 8.89 21.28 -4.75
N GLY A 79 10.19 21.35 -4.53
CA GLY A 79 11.14 20.31 -4.92
C GLY A 79 10.82 18.98 -4.23
N THR A 80 10.57 19.03 -2.93
CA THR A 80 10.18 17.86 -2.13
C THR A 80 8.82 17.30 -2.58
N ARG A 81 7.82 18.16 -2.78
CA ARG A 81 6.50 17.74 -3.32
C ARG A 81 6.63 17.04 -4.67
N PHE A 82 7.45 17.60 -5.57
CA PHE A 82 7.69 17.02 -6.88
C PHE A 82 8.36 15.65 -6.80
N ASN A 83 9.35 15.48 -5.90
CA ASN A 83 10.01 14.19 -5.67
C ASN A 83 9.03 13.15 -5.10
N ILE A 84 8.13 13.56 -4.20
CA ILE A 84 7.07 12.69 -3.68
C ILE A 84 6.15 12.24 -4.83
N ILE A 85 5.68 13.14 -5.67
CA ILE A 85 4.84 12.81 -6.84
C ILE A 85 5.55 11.81 -7.76
N LEU A 86 6.82 12.05 -8.09
CA LEU A 86 7.60 11.14 -8.93
C LEU A 86 7.79 9.76 -8.28
N GLY A 87 8.02 9.70 -6.98
CA GLY A 87 8.15 8.44 -6.27
C GLY A 87 6.84 7.63 -6.29
N ILE A 88 5.69 8.29 -6.08
CA ILE A 88 4.38 7.65 -6.19
C ILE A 88 4.16 7.13 -7.61
N ALA A 89 4.43 7.95 -8.63
CA ALA A 89 4.29 7.56 -10.02
C ALA A 89 5.14 6.31 -10.35
N ARG A 90 6.42 6.25 -9.91
CA ARG A 90 7.29 5.08 -10.09
C ARG A 90 6.73 3.82 -9.41
N GLY A 91 6.20 3.96 -8.19
CA GLY A 91 5.54 2.84 -7.49
C GLY A 91 4.32 2.32 -8.26
N LEU A 92 3.51 3.21 -8.85
CA LEU A 92 2.36 2.83 -9.66
C LEU A 92 2.78 2.20 -11.00
N THR A 93 3.78 2.76 -11.69
CA THR A 93 4.33 2.15 -12.92
C THR A 93 4.79 0.72 -12.65
N TYR A 94 5.54 0.51 -11.55
CA TYR A 94 5.96 -0.83 -11.16
C TYR A 94 4.78 -1.79 -10.99
N LEU A 95 3.72 -1.37 -10.29
CA LEU A 95 2.53 -2.21 -10.06
C LEU A 95 1.76 -2.51 -11.36
N HIS A 96 1.68 -1.54 -12.28
CA HIS A 96 0.86 -1.64 -13.47
C HIS A 96 1.57 -2.31 -14.65
N GLU A 97 2.90 -2.18 -14.73
CA GLU A 97 3.65 -2.53 -15.95
C GLU A 97 4.77 -3.55 -15.71
N GLU A 98 5.32 -3.63 -14.48
CA GLU A 98 6.48 -4.48 -14.20
C GLU A 98 6.13 -5.76 -13.43
N VAL A 99 4.93 -5.79 -12.80
CA VAL A 99 4.44 -6.96 -12.05
C VAL A 99 3.47 -7.77 -12.92
N GLU A 100 3.61 -9.10 -12.89
CA GLU A 100 2.70 -10.01 -13.58
C GLU A 100 2.02 -10.95 -12.57
N PRO A 101 0.68 -10.97 -12.49
CA PRO A 101 -0.25 -10.09 -13.21
C PRO A 101 -0.23 -8.65 -12.68
N PRO A 102 -0.62 -7.64 -13.51
CA PRO A 102 -0.67 -6.25 -13.08
C PRO A 102 -1.56 -6.03 -11.86
N ILE A 103 -1.17 -5.08 -11.02
CA ILE A 103 -1.87 -4.78 -9.76
C ILE A 103 -2.45 -3.37 -9.81
N ILE A 104 -3.76 -3.24 -9.60
CA ILE A 104 -4.43 -1.95 -9.41
C ILE A 104 -4.67 -1.74 -7.91
N HIS A 105 -4.12 -0.68 -7.34
CA HIS A 105 -4.18 -0.41 -5.90
C HIS A 105 -5.59 -0.07 -5.38
N ARG A 106 -6.35 0.74 -6.09
CA ARG A 106 -7.73 1.17 -5.86
C ARG A 106 -7.99 2.06 -4.63
N ASP A 107 -6.98 2.39 -3.83
CA ASP A 107 -7.12 3.29 -2.66
C ASP A 107 -5.90 4.22 -2.51
N ILE A 108 -5.50 4.86 -3.61
CA ILE A 108 -4.40 5.86 -3.58
C ILE A 108 -4.93 7.16 -2.98
N LYS A 109 -4.42 7.50 -1.80
CA LYS A 109 -4.74 8.72 -1.05
C LYS A 109 -3.57 9.12 -0.16
N ALA A 110 -3.53 10.38 0.27
CA ALA A 110 -2.41 10.91 1.07
C ALA A 110 -2.18 10.13 2.39
N GLN A 111 -3.24 9.56 3.00
CA GLN A 111 -3.13 8.72 4.20
C GLN A 111 -2.37 7.42 3.94
N ASN A 112 -2.43 6.90 2.71
CA ASN A 112 -1.78 5.66 2.30
C ASN A 112 -0.40 5.88 1.66
N ILE A 113 0.13 7.10 1.68
CA ILE A 113 1.49 7.41 1.29
C ILE A 113 2.30 7.68 2.55
N LEU A 114 3.18 6.74 2.92
CA LEU A 114 4.11 6.91 4.01
C LEU A 114 5.39 7.58 3.51
N LEU A 115 6.01 8.39 4.34
CA LEU A 115 7.28 9.05 4.02
C LEU A 115 8.37 8.44 4.91
N ASP A 116 9.55 8.18 4.35
CA ASP A 116 10.71 7.80 5.14
C ASP A 116 11.43 9.05 5.70
N THR A 117 12.53 8.85 6.42
CA THR A 117 13.32 9.95 7.00
C THR A 117 13.86 10.94 5.97
N ASP A 118 14.05 10.51 4.74
CA ASP A 118 14.51 11.32 3.62
C ASP A 118 13.36 11.87 2.77
N LEU A 119 12.12 11.75 3.26
CA LEU A 119 10.87 12.15 2.59
C LEU A 119 10.60 11.39 1.28
N ASN A 120 11.18 10.20 1.10
CA ASN A 120 10.82 9.35 -0.03
C ASN A 120 9.46 8.70 0.23
N PRO A 121 8.55 8.70 -0.75
CA PRO A 121 7.22 8.11 -0.58
C PRO A 121 7.25 6.60 -0.73
N LYS A 122 6.42 5.94 0.08
CA LYS A 122 6.10 4.52 -0.01
C LYS A 122 4.58 4.33 0.01
N ILE A 123 4.03 3.72 -1.03
CA ILE A 123 2.61 3.38 -1.11
C ILE A 123 2.34 2.22 -0.15
N ALA A 124 1.29 2.34 0.65
CA ALA A 124 0.87 1.39 1.68
C ALA A 124 -0.61 1.03 1.54
N ASP A 125 -1.06 0.00 2.26
CA ASP A 125 -2.45 -0.46 2.38
C ASP A 125 -3.04 -1.05 1.09
N PHE A 126 -2.69 -2.29 0.80
CA PHE A 126 -3.13 -3.05 -0.38
C PHE A 126 -4.41 -3.88 -0.13
N GLY A 127 -5.15 -3.63 0.95
CA GLY A 127 -6.36 -4.39 1.29
C GLY A 127 -7.43 -4.36 0.19
N LEU A 128 -7.52 -3.27 -0.56
CA LEU A 128 -8.46 -3.13 -1.69
C LEU A 128 -7.84 -3.41 -3.06
N ALA A 129 -6.56 -3.80 -3.13
CA ALA A 129 -5.89 -3.98 -4.40
C ALA A 129 -6.50 -5.12 -5.24
N LEU A 130 -6.38 -5.03 -6.55
CA LEU A 130 -6.90 -5.98 -7.52
C LEU A 130 -5.76 -6.49 -8.41
N LEU A 131 -5.60 -7.81 -8.47
CA LEU A 131 -4.80 -8.47 -9.50
C LEU A 131 -5.61 -8.52 -10.80
N LEU A 132 -5.07 -7.97 -11.88
CA LEU A 132 -5.70 -8.09 -13.19
C LEU A 132 -5.32 -9.45 -13.79
N PRO A 133 -6.30 -10.33 -14.13
CA PRO A 133 -5.99 -11.57 -14.81
C PRO A 133 -5.34 -11.26 -16.16
N ALA A 134 -4.44 -12.15 -16.61
CA ALA A 134 -3.96 -12.10 -17.98
C ALA A 134 -5.18 -12.18 -18.92
N LEU A 135 -5.26 -11.26 -19.88
CA LEU A 135 -6.31 -11.35 -20.91
C LEU A 135 -5.97 -12.55 -21.79
N ASP A 136 -6.88 -13.49 -21.89
CA ASP A 136 -6.80 -14.51 -22.96
C ASP A 136 -6.84 -13.81 -24.33
N ASP A 137 -6.01 -14.26 -25.26
CA ASP A 137 -5.90 -13.72 -26.62
C ASP A 137 -7.29 -13.64 -27.29
N GLY A 138 -7.95 -12.50 -27.22
CA GLY A 138 -9.28 -12.26 -27.82
C GLY A 138 -10.26 -11.47 -26.96
N GLU A 139 -10.06 -11.33 -25.66
CA GLU A 139 -10.93 -10.50 -24.82
C GLU A 139 -10.36 -9.09 -24.64
N THR A 140 -10.98 -8.12 -25.32
CA THR A 140 -10.61 -6.70 -25.24
C THR A 140 -11.27 -5.95 -24.07
N HIS A 141 -12.14 -6.59 -23.29
CA HIS A 141 -12.90 -5.92 -22.24
C HIS A 141 -12.92 -6.73 -20.94
N MET A 142 -12.44 -6.13 -19.87
CA MET A 142 -12.63 -6.65 -18.51
C MET A 142 -13.83 -5.97 -17.86
N ASN A 143 -14.84 -6.76 -17.46
CA ASN A 143 -15.95 -6.26 -16.65
C ASN A 143 -15.47 -6.06 -15.19
N ILE A 144 -15.00 -4.87 -14.85
CA ILE A 144 -14.73 -4.48 -13.45
C ILE A 144 -16.10 -4.16 -12.80
N SER A 145 -16.72 -5.17 -12.22
CA SER A 145 -18.07 -5.07 -11.66
C SER A 145 -18.16 -4.33 -10.32
N LYS A 146 -17.04 -3.92 -9.72
CA LYS A 146 -17.01 -3.18 -8.44
C LYS A 146 -16.05 -2.00 -8.51
N VAL A 147 -16.59 -0.80 -8.38
CA VAL A 147 -15.82 0.40 -8.06
C VAL A 147 -15.48 0.31 -6.56
N ALA A 148 -14.20 0.36 -6.22
CA ALA A 148 -13.71 0.45 -4.85
C ALA A 148 -12.91 1.74 -4.72
N GLY A 149 -12.88 2.30 -3.53
CA GLY A 149 -12.15 3.52 -3.21
C GLY A 149 -12.72 4.19 -1.98
N THR A 150 -11.97 5.15 -1.43
CA THR A 150 -12.43 6.02 -0.34
C THR A 150 -13.07 7.26 -0.94
N VAL A 151 -14.29 7.61 -0.48
CA VAL A 151 -15.00 8.86 -0.81
C VAL A 151 -14.55 9.97 0.13
#